data_5a9f06eb116718ee99871663ee2d6bd1
#
_entry.id   5a9f06eb116718ee99871663ee2d6bd1
#
_cell.length_a   1.000
_cell.length_b   1.000
_cell.length_c   1.000
_cell.angle_alpha   90.00
_cell.angle_beta   90.00
_cell.angle_gamma   90.00
#
_symmetry.space_group_name_H-M   'P 1'
#
loop_
_entity.id
_entity.type
_entity.pdbx_description
1 polymer ?
#
loop_
_entity_poly.entity_id
_entity_poly.type
_entity_poly.pdbx_seq_one_letter_code
_entity_poly.pdbx_strand_id
1 'polypeptide(L)' 'MDLMNTQLGKEYTVLQIDAEDPELETFLFSLGCYSGEPITVIARRKSSCTVAIKDGRYNIDSGLAGAIRVEDR' A
#
# COMPACT_ATOMS: atom_id res chain seq x y z
N MET A 1 -2.54 -1.05 -11.49
CA MET A 1 -2.88 -2.00 -10.40
C MET A 1 -2.74 -1.31 -9.06
N ASP A 2 -3.63 -1.56 -8.15
CA ASP A 2 -3.54 -1.01 -6.79
C ASP A 2 -3.50 -2.16 -5.78
N LEU A 3 -3.31 -1.83 -4.49
CA LEU A 3 -3.15 -2.85 -3.47
C LEU A 3 -4.37 -3.74 -3.25
N MET A 4 -5.56 -3.29 -3.64
CA MET A 4 -6.75 -4.10 -3.49
C MET A 4 -6.84 -5.21 -4.54
N ASN A 5 -6.01 -5.17 -5.57
CA ASN A 5 -6.02 -6.11 -6.68
C ASN A 5 -4.73 -6.94 -6.80
N THR A 6 -3.94 -7.00 -5.74
CA THR A 6 -2.68 -7.74 -5.73
C THR A 6 -2.87 -9.14 -5.14
N GLN A 7 -1.89 -10.01 -5.36
CA GLN A 7 -1.84 -11.32 -4.72
C GLN A 7 -1.32 -11.19 -3.30
N LEU A 8 -1.93 -11.92 -2.37
CA LEU A 8 -1.44 -11.95 -0.99
C LEU A 8 -0.07 -12.60 -0.94
N GLY A 9 0.81 -12.03 -0.14
CA GLY A 9 2.14 -12.57 0.08
C GLY A 9 3.16 -12.26 -1.00
N LYS A 10 2.73 -11.63 -2.10
CA LYS A 10 3.63 -11.29 -3.19
C LYS A 10 4.12 -9.85 -3.03
N GLU A 11 5.40 -9.62 -3.29
CA GLU A 11 5.98 -8.30 -3.21
C GLU A 11 5.77 -7.52 -4.51
N TYR A 12 5.34 -6.27 -4.37
CA TYR A 12 5.13 -5.35 -5.48
C TYR A 12 5.96 -4.09 -5.24
N THR A 13 6.11 -3.27 -6.27
CA THR A 13 6.80 -1.98 -6.17
C THR A 13 5.76 -0.86 -6.20
N VAL A 14 5.84 0.06 -5.25
CA VAL A 14 4.97 1.24 -5.24
C VAL A 14 5.35 2.15 -6.40
N LEU A 15 4.36 2.51 -7.22
CA LEU A 15 4.55 3.44 -8.32
C LEU A 15 4.24 4.86 -7.91
N GLN A 16 3.06 5.07 -7.35
CA GLN A 16 2.62 6.40 -6.93
C GLN A 16 1.43 6.26 -5.99
N ILE A 17 1.12 7.34 -5.30
CA ILE A 17 -0.01 7.42 -4.39
C ILE A 17 -1.02 8.39 -5.00
N ASP A 18 -2.22 7.91 -5.31
CA ASP A 18 -3.30 8.73 -5.89
C ASP A 18 -4.22 9.26 -4.80
N ALA A 19 -3.68 9.76 -3.72
CA ALA A 19 -4.46 10.32 -2.62
C ALA A 19 -4.77 11.79 -2.91
N GLU A 20 -6.05 12.15 -2.78
CA GLU A 20 -6.46 13.54 -2.97
C GLU A 20 -6.04 14.40 -1.79
N ASP A 21 -5.97 13.81 -0.61
CA ASP A 21 -5.61 14.51 0.61
C ASP A 21 -4.09 14.40 0.85
N PRO A 22 -3.36 15.53 0.84
CA PRO A 22 -1.92 15.50 1.07
C PRO A 22 -1.53 14.88 2.43
N GLU A 23 -2.41 14.94 3.42
CA GLU A 23 -2.12 14.34 4.73
C GLU A 23 -2.03 12.82 4.64
N LEU A 24 -2.83 12.19 3.78
CA LEU A 24 -2.79 10.75 3.57
C LEU A 24 -1.47 10.35 2.91
N GLU A 25 -1.02 11.13 1.95
CA GLU A 25 0.25 10.88 1.29
C GLU A 25 1.41 11.01 2.27
N THR A 26 1.38 12.05 3.11
CA THR A 26 2.38 12.26 4.15
C THR A 26 2.37 11.10 5.15
N PHE A 27 1.18 10.64 5.54
CA PHE A 27 1.04 9.50 6.44
C PHE A 27 1.70 8.26 5.84
N LEU A 28 1.40 7.94 4.59
CA LEU A 28 1.98 6.78 3.92
C LEU A 28 3.49 6.91 3.80
N PHE A 29 3.98 8.10 3.49
CA PHE A 29 5.40 8.35 3.43
C PHE A 29 6.08 8.04 4.76
N SER A 30 5.43 8.41 5.86
CA SER A 30 5.98 8.15 7.19
C SER A 30 6.08 6.66 7.51
N LEU A 31 5.27 5.82 6.86
CA LEU A 31 5.35 4.37 7.01
C LEU A 31 6.41 3.75 6.11
N GLY A 32 6.98 4.53 5.20
CA GLY A 32 7.92 4.01 4.21
C GLY A 32 7.26 3.64 2.89
N CYS A 33 5.99 4.03 2.69
CA CYS A 33 5.25 3.74 1.47
C CYS A 33 5.37 4.90 0.50
N TYR A 34 6.30 4.80 -0.42
CA TYR A 34 6.50 5.82 -1.45
C TYR A 34 7.11 5.18 -2.70
N SER A 35 7.12 5.94 -3.78
CA SER A 35 7.54 5.43 -5.09
C SER A 35 8.89 4.72 -5.04
N GLY A 36 8.93 3.54 -5.62
CA GLY A 36 10.15 2.73 -5.69
C GLY A 36 10.30 1.72 -4.56
N GLU A 37 9.50 1.84 -3.51
CA GLU A 37 9.64 0.95 -2.35
C GLU A 37 8.82 -0.33 -2.50
N PRO A 38 9.31 -1.45 -1.96
CA PRO A 38 8.55 -2.70 -2.00
C PRO A 38 7.42 -2.69 -0.98
N ILE A 39 6.32 -3.33 -1.32
CA ILE A 39 5.17 -3.47 -0.45
C ILE A 39 4.52 -4.85 -0.68
N THR A 40 4.04 -5.46 0.37
CA THR A 40 3.38 -6.77 0.31
C THR A 40 2.08 -6.70 1.09
N VAL A 41 0.99 -7.22 0.51
CA VAL A 41 -0.27 -7.35 1.23
C VAL A 41 -0.26 -8.71 1.92
N ILE A 42 -0.29 -8.70 3.24
CA ILE A 42 -0.26 -9.91 4.06
C ILE A 42 -1.66 -10.51 4.20
N ALA A 43 -2.65 -9.65 4.39
CA ALA A 43 -4.03 -10.08 4.58
C ALA A 43 -4.96 -9.00 4.04
N ARG A 44 -6.10 -9.41 3.52
CA ARG A 44 -7.07 -8.48 2.96
C ARG A 44 -8.44 -8.80 3.51
N ARG A 45 -9.14 -7.77 3.94
CA ARG A 45 -10.51 -7.87 4.41
C ARG A 45 -11.38 -6.98 3.54
N LYS A 46 -12.69 -7.00 3.81
CA LYS A 46 -13.64 -6.23 3.01
C LYS A 46 -13.34 -4.73 3.01
N SER A 47 -12.97 -4.19 4.16
CA SER A 47 -12.78 -2.75 4.32
C SER A 47 -11.37 -2.33 4.70
N SER A 48 -10.44 -3.28 4.74
CA SER A 48 -9.05 -2.97 5.12
C SER A 48 -8.10 -4.03 4.61
N CYS A 49 -6.81 -3.71 4.66
CA CYS A 49 -5.78 -4.71 4.41
C CYS A 49 -4.57 -4.46 5.30
N THR A 50 -3.85 -5.54 5.59
CA THR A 50 -2.61 -5.47 6.35
C THR A 50 -1.46 -5.52 5.36
N VAL A 51 -0.58 -4.54 5.43
CA VAL A 51 0.56 -4.43 4.52
C VAL A 51 1.88 -4.53 5.28
N ALA A 52 2.88 -5.11 4.65
CA ALA A 52 4.24 -5.12 5.16
C ALA A 52 5.04 -4.11 4.34
N ILE A 53 5.66 -3.16 5.01
CA ILE A 53 6.50 -2.14 4.39
C ILE A 53 7.75 -2.05 5.24
N LYS A 54 8.93 -2.24 4.62
CA LYS A 54 10.19 -2.25 5.35
C LYS A 54 10.08 -3.22 6.53
N ASP A 55 10.33 -2.78 7.74
CA ASP A 55 10.31 -3.64 8.93
C ASP A 55 8.97 -3.59 9.68
N GLY A 56 7.96 -2.91 9.13
CA GLY A 56 6.70 -2.70 9.81
C GLY A 56 5.53 -3.38 9.12
N ARG A 57 4.48 -3.61 9.90
CA ARG A 57 3.20 -4.10 9.38
C ARG A 57 2.13 -3.14 9.82
N TYR A 58 1.25 -2.77 8.89
CA TYR A 58 0.24 -1.75 9.13
C TYR A 58 -1.09 -2.18 8.56
N ASN A 59 -2.17 -1.85 9.28
CA ASN A 59 -3.52 -2.08 8.79
C ASN A 59 -4.06 -0.77 8.23
N ILE A 60 -4.39 -0.75 6.94
CA ILE A 60 -4.90 0.45 6.27
C ILE A 60 -6.27 0.15 5.69
N ASP A 61 -7.12 1.18 5.57
CA ASP A 61 -8.45 0.98 5.02
C ASP A 61 -8.40 0.74 3.51
N SER A 62 -9.48 0.18 2.97
CA SER A 62 -9.54 -0.18 1.56
C SER A 62 -9.47 1.04 0.64
N GLY A 63 -10.00 2.18 1.07
CA GLY A 63 -9.91 3.41 0.29
C GLY A 63 -8.47 3.86 0.12
N LEU A 64 -7.71 3.83 1.20
CA LEU A 64 -6.30 4.19 1.16
C LEU A 64 -5.49 3.18 0.35
N ALA A 65 -5.77 1.88 0.55
CA ALA A 65 -5.09 0.84 -0.21
C ALA A 65 -5.34 0.97 -1.71
N GLY A 66 -6.56 1.35 -2.09
CA GLY A 66 -6.91 1.56 -3.50
C GLY A 66 -6.20 2.75 -4.13
N ALA A 67 -5.72 3.69 -3.32
CA ALA A 67 -4.98 4.85 -3.80
C ALA A 67 -3.49 4.55 -4.03
N ILE A 68 -3.00 3.41 -3.56
CA ILE A 68 -1.59 3.03 -3.72
C ILE A 68 -1.45 2.24 -5.01
N ARG A 69 -0.83 2.85 -6.02
CA ARG A 69 -0.61 2.22 -7.32
C ARG A 69 0.69 1.44 -7.28
N VAL A 70 0.65 0.20 -7.75
CA VAL A 70 1.80 -0.70 -7.69
C VAL A 70 2.00 -1.44 -9.02
N GLU A 71 3.17 -2.05 -9.17
CA GLU A 71 3.45 -2.93 -10.29
C GLU A 71 4.17 -4.18 -9.78
N ASP A 72 4.14 -5.23 -10.61
CA ASP A 72 4.86 -6.48 -10.34
C ASP A 72 6.36 -6.22 -10.20
N ARG A 73 6.99 -6.95 -9.30
CA ARG A 73 8.44 -6.84 -9.12
C ARG A 73 9.18 -7.90 -9.90
#